data_dcaca2f4cb869bbaa39fe92b5b4fa4a4
#
_entry.id   dcaca2f4cb869bbaa39fe92b5b4fa4a4
#
_cell.length_a   1.000
_cell.length_b   1.000
_cell.length_c   1.000
_cell.angle_alpha   90.00
_cell.angle_beta   90.00
_cell.angle_gamma   90.00
#
_symmetry.space_group_name_H-M   'P 1'
#
loop_
_entity.id
_entity.type
_entity.pdbx_description
1 polymer ?
#
loop_
_entity_poly.entity_id
_entity_poly.type
_entity_poly.pdbx_seq_one_letter_code
_entity_poly.pdbx_strand_id
1 'polypeptide(L)'
;GIDVAFLDIQMPGMNGLELSRLTGDGTKVIFTTAFPQYALEGFRADAVDYLLKPFDYAEFLRGANKALKWFSMSRSDGDQATRDTSPGHIFVKTDYRQVRVTLSEVLYIEGLKDYVKIYVSGAAKPVVTLSSLKAMEDILPATDFVRVHRSFIVNVNAVEVIERQRIVFGKTYVPVSDSYREAFLAAMSRKSVL
;
A
#
# COMPACT_ATOMS: atom_id res chain seq x y z
N GLY A 1 20.04 14.87 -6.61
CA GLY A 1 18.90 15.03 -7.50
C GLY A 1 17.61 15.04 -6.69
N ILE A 2 16.52 15.44 -7.32
CA ILE A 2 15.17 15.35 -6.74
C ILE A 2 14.52 14.13 -7.38
N ASP A 3 14.09 13.15 -6.57
CA ASP A 3 13.45 11.94 -7.08
C ASP A 3 11.95 12.17 -7.37
N VAL A 4 11.24 12.89 -6.48
CA VAL A 4 9.80 13.18 -6.63
C VAL A 4 9.56 14.66 -6.38
N ALA A 5 8.75 15.30 -7.24
CA ALA A 5 8.31 16.68 -7.08
C ALA A 5 6.77 16.75 -7.02
N PHE A 6 6.24 17.39 -5.97
CA PHE A 6 4.84 17.79 -5.90
C PHE A 6 4.74 19.23 -6.42
N LEU A 7 4.08 19.42 -7.56
CA LEU A 7 3.97 20.70 -8.23
C LEU A 7 2.53 21.20 -8.23
N ASP A 8 2.33 22.41 -7.71
CA ASP A 8 1.05 23.10 -7.95
C ASP A 8 0.99 23.52 -9.43
N ILE A 9 -0.12 23.25 -10.09
CA ILE A 9 -0.30 23.67 -11.49
C ILE A 9 -0.37 25.20 -11.57
N GLN A 10 -1.07 25.84 -10.63
CA GLN A 10 -1.21 27.28 -10.63
C GLN A 10 -0.21 27.95 -9.67
N MET A 11 0.92 28.37 -10.22
CA MET A 11 1.92 29.13 -9.51
C MET A 11 2.17 30.48 -10.21
N PRO A 12 2.49 31.56 -9.48
CA PRO A 12 2.88 32.84 -10.07
C PRO A 12 4.13 32.71 -10.95
N GLY A 13 4.10 33.28 -12.14
CA GLY A 13 5.22 33.27 -13.07
C GLY A 13 5.23 32.06 -13.99
N MET A 14 5.80 30.94 -13.58
CA MET A 14 5.83 29.67 -14.31
C MET A 14 4.80 28.71 -13.73
N ASN A 15 3.96 28.09 -14.56
CA ASN A 15 3.02 27.11 -14.08
C ASN A 15 3.67 25.73 -13.87
N GLY A 16 3.03 24.85 -13.06
CA GLY A 16 3.58 23.53 -12.73
C GLY A 16 3.77 22.62 -13.94
N LEU A 17 2.94 22.75 -14.99
CA LEU A 17 3.06 21.98 -16.24
C LEU A 17 4.27 22.43 -17.05
N GLU A 18 4.59 23.70 -17.05
CA GLU A 18 5.82 24.23 -17.68
C GLU A 18 7.04 23.77 -16.92
N LEU A 19 7.00 23.87 -15.59
CA LEU A 19 8.10 23.42 -14.73
C LEU A 19 8.36 21.92 -14.88
N SER A 20 7.32 21.10 -14.99
CA SER A 20 7.48 19.65 -15.16
C SER A 20 8.23 19.25 -16.44
N ARG A 21 8.13 20.05 -17.49
CA ARG A 21 8.88 19.82 -18.75
C ARG A 21 10.37 20.14 -18.63
N LEU A 22 10.74 20.92 -17.61
CA LEU A 22 12.12 21.26 -17.30
C LEU A 22 12.74 20.29 -16.28
N THR A 23 11.93 19.48 -15.61
CA THR A 23 12.45 18.40 -14.77
C THR A 23 12.95 17.27 -15.68
N GLY A 24 14.18 16.80 -15.44
CA GLY A 24 14.73 15.68 -16.22
C GLY A 24 13.96 14.38 -15.97
N ASP A 25 14.15 13.38 -16.83
CA ASP A 25 13.46 12.06 -16.79
C ASP A 25 13.63 11.32 -15.46
N GLY A 26 14.64 11.67 -14.68
CA GLY A 26 14.89 11.10 -13.36
C GLY A 26 13.98 11.62 -12.25
N THR A 27 13.25 12.72 -12.45
CA THR A 27 12.34 13.30 -11.45
C THR A 27 10.89 12.95 -11.81
N LYS A 28 10.18 12.27 -10.94
CA LYS A 28 8.76 11.98 -11.13
C LYS A 28 7.89 13.07 -10.53
N VAL A 29 6.87 13.49 -11.30
CA VAL A 29 6.01 14.61 -10.94
C VAL A 29 4.64 14.12 -10.48
N ILE A 30 4.15 14.69 -9.39
CA ILE A 30 2.78 14.58 -8.90
C ILE A 30 2.19 15.99 -8.91
N PHE A 31 1.16 16.22 -9.70
CA PHE A 31 0.51 17.53 -9.75
C PHE A 31 -0.48 17.72 -8.60
N THR A 32 -0.54 18.93 -8.07
CA THR A 32 -1.58 19.36 -7.13
C THR A 32 -2.32 20.55 -7.71
N THR A 33 -3.64 20.65 -7.58
CA THR A 33 -4.42 21.79 -8.05
C THR A 33 -5.79 21.89 -7.37
N ALA A 34 -6.38 23.08 -7.39
CA ALA A 34 -7.78 23.31 -6.99
C ALA A 34 -8.77 23.10 -8.16
N PHE A 35 -8.29 22.85 -9.39
CA PHE A 35 -9.12 22.88 -10.58
C PHE A 35 -9.15 21.53 -11.30
N PRO A 36 -10.33 20.85 -11.35
CA PRO A 36 -10.47 19.52 -11.95
C PRO A 36 -10.16 19.45 -13.44
N GLN A 37 -10.32 20.54 -14.17
CA GLN A 37 -10.13 20.59 -15.64
C GLN A 37 -8.68 20.31 -16.06
N TYR A 38 -7.70 20.55 -15.21
CA TYR A 38 -6.28 20.28 -15.50
C TYR A 38 -5.88 18.81 -15.35
N ALA A 39 -6.78 17.94 -14.88
CA ALA A 39 -6.50 16.50 -14.76
C ALA A 39 -6.11 15.87 -16.10
N LEU A 40 -6.77 16.26 -17.20
CA LEU A 40 -6.47 15.77 -18.55
C LEU A 40 -5.10 16.25 -19.07
N GLU A 41 -4.69 17.46 -18.72
CA GLU A 41 -3.40 18.02 -19.11
C GLU A 41 -2.26 17.39 -18.31
N GLY A 42 -2.47 17.12 -17.01
CA GLY A 42 -1.54 16.38 -16.17
C GLY A 42 -1.30 14.95 -16.66
N PHE A 43 -2.33 14.30 -17.21
CA PHE A 43 -2.21 12.96 -17.83
C PHE A 43 -1.34 12.98 -19.09
N ARG A 44 -1.37 14.07 -19.88
CA ARG A 44 -0.52 14.26 -21.07
C ARG A 44 0.93 14.61 -20.74
N ALA A 45 1.21 15.04 -19.49
CA ALA A 45 2.53 15.45 -19.03
C ALA A 45 3.31 14.31 -18.35
N ASP A 46 2.90 13.03 -18.54
CA ASP A 46 3.52 11.82 -17.97
C ASP A 46 3.70 11.88 -16.43
N ALA A 47 2.73 12.52 -15.76
CA ALA A 47 2.73 12.60 -14.30
C ALA A 47 2.37 11.25 -13.65
N VAL A 48 2.99 10.97 -12.52
CA VAL A 48 2.73 9.76 -11.74
C VAL A 48 1.32 9.78 -11.12
N ASP A 49 0.89 10.94 -10.63
CA ASP A 49 -0.45 11.12 -10.05
C ASP A 49 -0.88 12.59 -10.09
N TYR A 50 -2.14 12.81 -9.74
CA TYR A 50 -2.81 14.10 -9.72
C TYR A 50 -3.65 14.22 -8.45
N LEU A 51 -3.45 15.27 -7.65
CA LEU A 51 -4.14 15.51 -6.40
C LEU A 51 -5.00 16.76 -6.50
N LEU A 52 -6.31 16.61 -6.31
CA LEU A 52 -7.25 17.73 -6.30
C LEU A 52 -7.35 18.31 -4.89
N LYS A 53 -7.07 19.59 -4.74
CA LYS A 53 -7.21 20.32 -3.47
C LYS A 53 -8.69 20.60 -3.17
N PRO A 54 -9.15 20.42 -1.89
CA PRO A 54 -8.37 19.91 -0.75
C PRO A 54 -8.22 18.38 -0.84
N PHE A 55 -7.00 17.87 -0.72
CA PHE A 55 -6.73 16.43 -0.63
C PHE A 55 -6.34 16.05 0.81
N ASP A 56 -6.71 14.84 1.20
CA ASP A 56 -6.37 14.29 2.49
C ASP A 56 -5.01 13.56 2.49
N TYR A 57 -4.61 13.09 3.68
CA TYR A 57 -3.34 12.39 3.84
C TYR A 57 -3.32 11.04 3.08
N ALA A 58 -4.46 10.38 2.92
CA ALA A 58 -4.54 9.11 2.22
C ALA A 58 -4.33 9.30 0.71
N GLU A 59 -4.89 10.36 0.14
CA GLU A 59 -4.68 10.75 -1.26
C GLU A 59 -3.23 11.13 -1.52
N PHE A 60 -2.61 11.92 -0.62
CA PHE A 60 -1.20 12.23 -0.68
C PHE A 60 -0.32 10.98 -0.67
N LEU A 61 -0.55 10.06 0.29
CA LEU A 61 0.19 8.81 0.39
C LEU A 61 0.03 7.91 -0.83
N ARG A 62 -1.18 7.85 -1.40
CA ARG A 62 -1.42 7.09 -2.63
C ARG A 62 -0.53 7.58 -3.77
N GLY A 63 -0.47 8.90 -3.98
CA GLY A 63 0.41 9.50 -4.99
C GLY A 63 1.88 9.24 -4.73
N ALA A 64 2.34 9.44 -3.49
CA ALA A 64 3.72 9.19 -3.09
C ALA A 64 4.12 7.71 -3.28
N ASN A 65 3.24 6.77 -2.92
CA ASN A 65 3.49 5.33 -3.10
C ASN A 65 3.54 4.92 -4.59
N LYS A 66 2.76 5.56 -5.47
CA LYS A 66 2.89 5.36 -6.92
C LYS A 66 4.28 5.76 -7.42
N ALA A 67 4.78 6.91 -6.98
CA ALA A 67 6.13 7.36 -7.34
C ALA A 67 7.21 6.41 -6.83
N LEU A 68 7.11 5.95 -5.57
CA LEU A 68 8.03 4.97 -4.99
C LEU A 68 8.03 3.65 -5.78
N LYS A 69 6.86 3.16 -6.17
CA LYS A 69 6.73 1.94 -6.98
C LYS A 69 7.42 2.12 -8.34
N TRP A 70 7.30 3.28 -8.96
CA TRP A 70 7.96 3.56 -10.23
C TRP A 70 9.49 3.48 -10.10
N PHE A 71 10.08 4.06 -9.06
CA PHE A 71 11.53 3.99 -8.82
C PHE A 71 12.01 2.58 -8.50
N SER A 72 11.20 1.78 -7.78
CA SER A 72 11.55 0.39 -7.50
C SER A 72 11.60 -0.47 -8.77
N MET A 73 10.73 -0.21 -9.74
CA MET A 73 10.71 -0.90 -11.04
C MET A 73 11.84 -0.44 -11.97
N SER A 74 12.18 0.87 -11.97
CA SER A 74 13.23 1.41 -12.84
C SER A 74 14.66 1.05 -12.41
N ARG A 75 14.84 0.64 -11.14
CA ARG A 75 16.15 0.17 -10.64
C ARG A 75 16.42 -1.32 -10.91
N SER A 76 15.47 -2.02 -11.53
CA SER A 76 15.58 -3.48 -11.77
C SER A 76 16.43 -3.86 -12.97
N ASP A 77 16.93 -2.93 -13.78
CA ASP A 77 17.71 -3.21 -14.99
C ASP A 77 19.23 -3.30 -14.78
N GLY A 78 19.70 -3.33 -13.55
CA GLY A 78 21.15 -3.37 -13.30
C GLY A 78 21.58 -3.81 -11.90
N ASP A 79 21.07 -4.88 -11.36
CA ASP A 79 21.79 -5.78 -10.45
C ASP A 79 20.83 -6.88 -9.94
N GLN A 80 21.14 -8.14 -10.27
CA GLN A 80 20.54 -9.30 -9.66
C GLN A 80 21.02 -9.41 -8.21
N ALA A 81 20.28 -8.79 -7.30
CA ALA A 81 20.32 -9.16 -5.89
C ALA A 81 18.91 -8.96 -5.33
N THR A 82 18.27 -10.07 -5.05
CA THR A 82 17.01 -10.20 -4.30
C THR A 82 16.93 -9.24 -3.12
N ARG A 83 16.28 -8.07 -3.30
CA ARG A 83 15.78 -7.25 -2.21
C ARG A 83 14.29 -7.04 -2.43
N ASP A 84 13.51 -7.81 -1.69
CA ASP A 84 12.09 -7.58 -1.39
C ASP A 84 11.89 -6.10 -1.00
N THR A 85 11.45 -5.26 -1.94
CA THR A 85 11.15 -3.84 -1.68
C THR A 85 9.67 -3.64 -1.35
N SER A 86 9.08 -4.58 -0.63
CA SER A 86 7.84 -4.34 0.11
C SER A 86 8.14 -3.30 1.19
N PRO A 87 7.32 -2.25 1.38
CA PRO A 87 7.52 -1.32 2.48
C PRO A 87 7.53 -2.12 3.79
N GLY A 88 8.67 -2.16 4.48
CA GLY A 88 8.83 -2.97 5.70
C GLY A 88 7.90 -2.54 6.84
N HIS A 89 7.17 -1.43 6.66
CA HIS A 89 6.22 -0.90 7.63
C HIS A 89 5.17 0.01 6.97
N ILE A 90 4.04 0.16 7.64
CA ILE A 90 3.00 1.14 7.30
C ILE A 90 2.73 2.04 8.51
N PHE A 91 2.24 3.25 8.27
CA PHE A 91 1.70 4.11 9.33
C PHE A 91 0.18 4.08 9.27
N VAL A 92 -0.45 3.76 10.39
CA VAL A 92 -1.90 3.77 10.53
C VAL A 92 -2.34 4.81 11.54
N LYS A 93 -3.42 5.53 11.24
CA LYS A 93 -3.97 6.56 12.13
C LYS A 93 -4.90 5.88 13.15
N THR A 94 -4.59 6.01 14.41
CA THR A 94 -5.50 5.70 15.52
C THR A 94 -6.15 6.97 16.04
N ASP A 95 -7.08 6.90 16.99
CA ASP A 95 -7.89 8.04 17.46
C ASP A 95 -7.08 9.31 17.79
N TYR A 96 -5.85 9.16 18.28
CA TYR A 96 -5.04 10.29 18.76
C TYR A 96 -3.59 10.32 18.24
N ARG A 97 -3.16 9.32 17.45
CA ARG A 97 -1.76 9.20 17.02
C ARG A 97 -1.62 8.38 15.74
N GLN A 98 -0.50 8.57 15.07
CA GLN A 98 -0.05 7.65 14.03
C GLN A 98 0.80 6.54 14.67
N VAL A 99 0.51 5.30 14.32
CA VAL A 99 1.25 4.13 14.80
C VAL A 99 1.97 3.50 13.63
N ARG A 100 3.27 3.32 13.78
CA ARG A 100 4.09 2.53 12.84
C ARG A 100 3.82 1.05 13.08
N VAL A 101 3.47 0.33 12.03
CA VAL A 101 3.25 -1.12 12.05
C VAL A 101 4.26 -1.77 11.13
N THR A 102 5.12 -2.63 11.67
CA THR A 102 6.09 -3.42 10.90
C THR A 102 5.36 -4.58 10.24
N LEU A 103 5.41 -4.66 8.91
CA LEU A 103 4.60 -5.63 8.15
C LEU A 103 5.02 -7.08 8.39
N SER A 104 6.31 -7.34 8.63
CA SER A 104 6.80 -8.68 8.96
C SER A 104 6.27 -9.22 10.30
N GLU A 105 5.83 -8.33 11.19
CA GLU A 105 5.26 -8.69 12.50
C GLU A 105 3.74 -8.83 12.46
N VAL A 106 3.08 -8.38 11.38
CA VAL A 106 1.63 -8.52 11.22
C VAL A 106 1.28 -9.99 10.99
N LEU A 107 0.35 -10.51 11.80
CA LEU A 107 -0.19 -11.86 11.66
C LEU A 107 -1.38 -11.88 10.69
N TYR A 108 -2.40 -11.08 11.00
CA TYR A 108 -3.60 -10.94 10.19
C TYR A 108 -4.31 -9.62 10.50
N ILE A 109 -5.23 -9.25 9.61
CA ILE A 109 -6.06 -8.05 9.73
C ILE A 109 -7.52 -8.47 9.68
N GLU A 110 -8.31 -8.01 10.65
CA GLU A 110 -9.74 -8.24 10.78
C GLU A 110 -10.53 -6.98 10.47
N GLY A 111 -11.50 -7.07 9.56
CA GLY A 111 -12.45 -5.99 9.28
C GLY A 111 -13.60 -5.96 10.29
N LEU A 112 -13.87 -4.79 10.84
CA LEU A 112 -14.95 -4.55 11.79
C LEU A 112 -15.71 -3.27 11.39
N LYS A 113 -16.74 -3.41 10.54
CA LYS A 113 -17.52 -2.29 9.98
C LYS A 113 -16.59 -1.27 9.30
N ASP A 114 -16.49 -0.07 9.84
CA ASP A 114 -15.68 1.04 9.32
C ASP A 114 -14.23 1.02 9.82
N TYR A 115 -13.87 0.05 10.64
CA TYR A 115 -12.54 -0.11 11.23
C TYR A 115 -11.89 -1.41 10.81
N VAL A 116 -10.58 -1.44 10.89
CA VAL A 116 -9.79 -2.68 10.83
C VAL A 116 -8.96 -2.83 12.09
N LYS A 117 -8.78 -4.08 12.53
CA LYS A 117 -7.89 -4.47 13.61
C LYS A 117 -6.68 -5.18 13.04
N ILE A 118 -5.51 -4.65 13.28
CA ILE A 118 -4.23 -5.22 12.84
C ILE A 118 -3.62 -5.97 14.02
N TYR A 119 -3.50 -7.27 13.89
CA TYR A 119 -2.92 -8.15 14.91
C TYR A 119 -1.44 -8.34 14.61
N VAL A 120 -0.61 -7.95 15.58
CA VAL A 120 0.85 -7.95 15.48
C VAL A 120 1.43 -8.96 16.46
N SER A 121 2.43 -9.70 16.04
CA SER A 121 3.14 -10.68 16.88
C SER A 121 3.69 -10.02 18.14
N GLY A 122 3.53 -10.67 19.30
CA GLY A 122 4.01 -10.14 20.57
C GLY A 122 3.20 -8.97 21.16
N ALA A 123 2.24 -8.40 20.42
CA ALA A 123 1.41 -7.32 20.93
C ALA A 123 0.21 -7.86 21.72
N ALA A 124 -0.02 -7.31 22.93
CA ALA A 124 -1.14 -7.71 23.77
C ALA A 124 -2.52 -7.28 23.24
N LYS A 125 -2.57 -6.24 22.38
CA LYS A 125 -3.79 -5.69 21.79
C LYS A 125 -3.56 -5.36 20.32
N PRO A 126 -4.57 -5.53 19.45
CA PRO A 126 -4.49 -5.12 18.06
C PRO A 126 -4.42 -3.60 17.91
N VAL A 127 -3.79 -3.15 16.85
CA VAL A 127 -3.87 -1.75 16.42
C VAL A 127 -5.19 -1.56 15.67
N VAL A 128 -6.01 -0.62 16.12
CA VAL A 128 -7.33 -0.31 15.51
C VAL A 128 -7.22 0.99 14.73
N THR A 129 -7.69 0.98 13.48
CA THR A 129 -7.69 2.17 12.62
C THR A 129 -8.97 2.25 11.80
N LEU A 130 -9.42 3.47 11.53
CA LEU A 130 -10.54 3.74 10.63
C LEU A 130 -10.08 3.49 9.20
N SER A 131 -10.47 2.35 8.64
CA SER A 131 -10.13 1.93 7.29
C SER A 131 -10.99 0.75 6.87
N SER A 132 -11.02 0.45 5.58
CA SER A 132 -11.65 -0.76 5.05
C SER A 132 -10.61 -1.83 4.72
N LEU A 133 -11.02 -3.12 4.69
CA LEU A 133 -10.14 -4.20 4.24
C LEU A 133 -9.67 -3.98 2.79
N LYS A 134 -10.52 -3.39 1.94
CA LYS A 134 -10.12 -3.09 0.56
C LYS A 134 -9.00 -2.05 0.50
N ALA A 135 -9.12 -0.98 1.29
CA ALA A 135 -8.04 0.01 1.38
C ALA A 135 -6.74 -0.59 1.94
N MET A 136 -6.85 -1.57 2.86
CA MET A 136 -5.68 -2.31 3.33
C MET A 136 -5.07 -3.20 2.23
N GLU A 137 -5.88 -3.88 1.41
CA GLU A 137 -5.39 -4.65 0.25
C GLU A 137 -4.61 -3.78 -0.73
N ASP A 138 -5.06 -2.54 -0.95
CA ASP A 138 -4.43 -1.62 -1.92
C ASP A 138 -3.03 -1.13 -1.48
N ILE A 139 -2.75 -1.11 -0.17
CA ILE A 139 -1.47 -0.63 0.40
C ILE A 139 -0.53 -1.75 0.85
N LEU A 140 -1.05 -2.96 1.09
CA LEU A 140 -0.26 -4.09 1.56
C LEU A 140 0.41 -4.81 0.38
N PRO A 141 1.65 -5.31 0.55
CA PRO A 141 2.30 -6.12 -0.48
C PRO A 141 1.51 -7.39 -0.79
N ALA A 142 1.06 -7.55 -2.02
CA ALA A 142 0.31 -8.73 -2.47
C ALA A 142 1.16 -10.03 -2.48
N THR A 143 2.49 -9.90 -2.34
CA THR A 143 3.42 -11.02 -2.16
C THR A 143 3.31 -11.64 -0.77
N ASP A 144 2.95 -10.85 0.23
CA ASP A 144 2.98 -11.23 1.63
C ASP A 144 1.58 -11.29 2.25
N PHE A 145 0.64 -10.51 1.72
CA PHE A 145 -0.70 -10.44 2.26
C PHE A 145 -1.73 -10.92 1.26
N VAL A 146 -2.64 -11.77 1.73
CA VAL A 146 -3.74 -12.31 0.91
C VAL A 146 -5.06 -12.25 1.66
N ARG A 147 -6.11 -11.85 0.96
CA ARG A 147 -7.47 -11.91 1.51
C ARG A 147 -7.95 -13.34 1.51
N VAL A 148 -8.41 -13.83 2.66
CA VAL A 148 -8.87 -15.21 2.86
C VAL A 148 -10.35 -15.30 3.19
N HIS A 149 -10.96 -14.18 3.56
CA HIS A 149 -12.36 -14.08 3.91
C HIS A 149 -12.86 -12.65 3.68
N ARG A 150 -14.20 -12.48 3.58
CA ARG A 150 -14.79 -11.13 3.50
C ARG A 150 -14.34 -10.19 4.62
N SER A 151 -13.93 -10.75 5.77
CA SER A 151 -13.53 -10.01 6.96
C SER A 151 -12.05 -10.20 7.35
N PHE A 152 -11.25 -10.94 6.58
CA PHE A 152 -9.85 -11.22 6.96
C PHE A 152 -8.87 -11.14 5.81
N ILE A 153 -7.73 -10.49 6.10
CA ILE A 153 -6.48 -10.55 5.30
C ILE A 153 -5.43 -11.20 6.20
N VAL A 154 -4.61 -12.09 5.67
CA VAL A 154 -3.53 -12.74 6.42
C VAL A 154 -2.17 -12.47 5.81
N ASN A 155 -1.14 -12.43 6.64
CA ASN A 155 0.24 -12.47 6.22
C ASN A 155 0.62 -13.93 5.97
N VAL A 156 0.92 -14.28 4.72
CA VAL A 156 1.26 -15.67 4.34
C VAL A 156 2.57 -16.15 4.98
N ASN A 157 3.48 -15.22 5.32
CA ASN A 157 4.74 -15.54 6.00
C ASN A 157 4.54 -15.88 7.49
N ALA A 158 3.42 -15.47 8.08
CA ALA A 158 3.09 -15.74 9.47
C ALA A 158 2.18 -16.98 9.64
N VAL A 159 1.83 -17.67 8.54
CA VAL A 159 0.99 -18.87 8.59
C VAL A 159 1.85 -20.06 8.97
N GLU A 160 1.63 -20.60 10.17
CA GLU A 160 2.32 -21.78 10.68
C GLU A 160 1.49 -23.05 10.55
N VAL A 161 0.17 -22.94 10.81
CA VAL A 161 -0.73 -24.10 10.85
C VAL A 161 -2.02 -23.79 10.09
N ILE A 162 -2.42 -24.75 9.23
CA ILE A 162 -3.71 -24.73 8.53
C ILE A 162 -4.47 -25.99 8.90
N GLU A 163 -5.67 -25.84 9.48
CA GLU A 163 -6.55 -26.94 9.88
C GLU A 163 -7.94 -26.77 9.28
N ARG A 164 -8.41 -27.76 8.52
CA ARG A 164 -9.82 -27.82 8.03
C ARG A 164 -10.33 -26.49 7.45
N GLN A 165 -9.56 -25.87 6.54
CA GLN A 165 -9.87 -24.56 5.94
C GLN A 165 -9.84 -23.37 6.91
N ARG A 166 -9.09 -23.46 7.99
CA ARG A 166 -8.85 -22.39 8.94
C ARG A 166 -7.35 -22.21 9.15
N ILE A 167 -6.89 -20.98 9.25
CA ILE A 167 -5.53 -20.65 9.62
C ILE A 167 -5.52 -20.44 11.12
N VAL A 168 -4.54 -21.04 11.81
CA VAL A 168 -4.42 -20.99 13.26
C VAL A 168 -3.34 -20.00 13.66
N PHE A 169 -3.71 -18.99 14.43
CA PHE A 169 -2.80 -18.05 15.06
C PHE A 169 -2.94 -18.16 16.57
N GLY A 170 -2.13 -19.01 17.20
CA GLY A 170 -2.26 -19.31 18.62
C GLY A 170 -3.63 -19.87 18.98
N LYS A 171 -4.46 -19.07 19.66
CA LYS A 171 -5.85 -19.44 20.03
C LYS A 171 -6.91 -18.96 19.04
N THR A 172 -6.53 -18.23 18.00
CA THR A 172 -7.45 -17.63 17.03
C THR A 172 -7.50 -18.46 15.75
N TYR A 173 -8.71 -18.71 15.26
CA TYR A 173 -8.97 -19.40 14.00
C TYR A 173 -9.50 -18.42 12.97
N VAL A 174 -8.74 -18.20 11.90
CA VAL A 174 -9.12 -17.35 10.77
C VAL A 174 -9.69 -18.24 9.67
N PRO A 175 -10.98 -18.11 9.30
CA PRO A 175 -11.59 -18.95 8.27
C PRO A 175 -11.08 -18.56 6.88
N VAL A 176 -10.90 -19.58 6.02
CA VAL A 176 -10.66 -19.40 4.58
C VAL A 176 -11.95 -19.76 3.87
N SER A 177 -12.64 -18.77 3.29
CA SER A 177 -13.87 -19.03 2.55
C SER A 177 -13.60 -19.49 1.12
N ASP A 178 -14.52 -20.24 0.54
CA ASP A 178 -14.34 -20.87 -0.77
C ASP A 178 -13.99 -19.85 -1.87
N SER A 179 -14.59 -18.65 -1.82
CA SER A 179 -14.33 -17.57 -2.78
C SER A 179 -12.87 -17.05 -2.78
N TYR A 180 -12.13 -17.25 -1.71
CA TYR A 180 -10.75 -16.78 -1.55
C TYR A 180 -9.73 -17.91 -1.48
N ARG A 181 -10.20 -19.17 -1.51
CA ARG A 181 -9.37 -20.35 -1.32
C ARG A 181 -8.30 -20.50 -2.39
N GLU A 182 -8.66 -20.28 -3.65
CA GLU A 182 -7.73 -20.44 -4.78
C GLU A 182 -6.59 -19.40 -4.68
N ALA A 183 -6.93 -18.14 -4.41
CA ALA A 183 -5.94 -17.08 -4.24
C ALA A 183 -5.01 -17.35 -3.04
N PHE A 184 -5.55 -17.87 -1.93
CA PHE A 184 -4.76 -18.26 -0.77
C PHE A 184 -3.80 -19.39 -1.07
N LEU A 185 -4.27 -20.47 -1.72
CA LEU A 185 -3.42 -21.61 -2.09
C LEU A 185 -2.32 -21.19 -3.07
N ALA A 186 -2.64 -20.35 -4.05
CA ALA A 186 -1.66 -19.80 -4.98
C ALA A 186 -0.61 -18.93 -4.27
N ALA A 187 -0.99 -18.17 -3.26
CA ALA A 187 -0.07 -17.37 -2.45
C ALA A 187 0.86 -18.25 -1.60
N MET A 188 0.33 -19.31 -1.00
CA MET A 188 1.11 -20.30 -0.23
C MET A 188 2.08 -21.08 -1.09
N SER A 189 1.65 -21.55 -2.30
CA SER A 189 2.50 -22.30 -3.22
C SER A 189 3.71 -21.53 -3.72
N ARG A 190 3.60 -20.20 -3.84
CA ARG A 190 4.74 -19.34 -4.21
C ARG A 190 5.84 -19.32 -3.14
N LYS A 191 5.53 -19.67 -1.90
CA LYS A 191 6.44 -19.66 -0.76
C LYS A 191 6.90 -21.08 -0.34
N SER A 192 6.19 -22.12 -0.79
CA SER A 192 6.60 -23.50 -0.54
C SER A 192 7.54 -23.94 -1.65
N VAL A 193 8.84 -23.97 -1.35
CA VAL A 193 9.84 -24.70 -2.16
C VAL A 193 9.78 -26.16 -1.70
N LEU A 194 8.91 -26.95 -2.30
CA LEU A 194 8.96 -28.41 -2.31
C LEU A 194 8.92 -28.87 -3.74
#